data_ca5135431b412733979fb1667e167aef
#
_entry.id   ca5135431b412733979fb1667e167aef
#
_cell.length_a   1.000
_cell.length_b   1.000
_cell.length_c   1.000
_cell.angle_alpha   90.00
_cell.angle_beta   90.00
_cell.angle_gamma   90.00
#
_symmetry.space_group_name_H-M   'P 1'
#
loop_
_entity.id
_entity.type
_entity.pdbx_description
1 polymer ?
#
loop_
_entity_poly.entity_id
_entity_poly.type
_entity_poly.pdbx_seq_one_letter_code
_entity_poly.pdbx_strand_id
1 'polypeptide(L)'
;MSIRDLGYRPYDGERHPAEQNTWVILRHSLGRAWRSWIIKLTLLFSWIPVMGFILVSRAASLFNNDPTAAFDPNPWHDWLLHAQWLSAAFVIALASGAGAIAYDLNHNAFAYFFSKPVTAVQYLVGRMGAVVVLCLLVTLLPAGLFAAAMVALDSGTIEDNAISLARATAGALVISIMMGVCSVGFSALNRSRAFTFSAWVLLFFVPWG
;
A
#
# COMPACT_ATOMS: atom_id res chain seq x y z
N MET A 1 38.40 -34.33 -0.63
CA MET A 1 37.40 -34.19 -1.71
C MET A 1 37.28 -32.72 -2.05
N SER A 2 37.56 -32.34 -3.27
CA SER A 2 37.43 -30.95 -3.70
C SER A 2 35.95 -30.67 -4.05
N ILE A 3 35.45 -29.45 -3.77
CA ILE A 3 34.07 -29.01 -4.09
C ILE A 3 33.76 -29.21 -5.60
N ARG A 4 34.77 -29.31 -6.45
CA ARG A 4 34.61 -29.56 -7.89
C ARG A 4 34.01 -30.92 -8.21
N ASP A 5 34.17 -31.91 -7.33
CA ASP A 5 33.67 -33.27 -7.55
C ASP A 5 32.16 -33.41 -7.25
N LEU A 6 31.53 -32.38 -6.69
CA LEU A 6 30.07 -32.32 -6.39
C LEU A 6 29.22 -31.84 -7.57
N GLY A 7 29.78 -31.77 -8.78
CA GLY A 7 29.03 -31.38 -9.99
C GLY A 7 28.64 -29.90 -10.04
N TYR A 8 29.32 -29.03 -9.25
CA TYR A 8 29.11 -27.59 -9.32
C TYR A 8 29.49 -27.07 -10.71
N ARG A 9 28.51 -26.56 -11.44
CA ARG A 9 28.74 -25.85 -12.70
C ARG A 9 28.78 -24.36 -12.40
N PRO A 10 29.83 -23.64 -12.86
CA PRO A 10 29.86 -22.18 -12.75
C PRO A 10 28.67 -21.61 -13.52
N TYR A 11 28.08 -20.54 -12.99
CA TYR A 11 26.98 -19.84 -13.66
C TYR A 11 27.56 -18.96 -14.79
N ASP A 12 27.29 -19.38 -16.05
CA ASP A 12 27.72 -18.66 -17.25
C ASP A 12 26.66 -17.65 -17.78
N GLY A 13 25.56 -17.47 -17.06
CA GLY A 13 24.51 -16.57 -17.45
C GLY A 13 24.84 -15.09 -17.17
N GLU A 14 24.14 -14.21 -17.88
CA GLU A 14 24.25 -12.76 -17.70
C GLU A 14 23.87 -12.36 -16.27
N ARG A 15 24.76 -11.65 -15.59
CA ARG A 15 24.52 -11.16 -14.22
C ARG A 15 23.88 -9.80 -14.29
N HIS A 16 22.72 -9.66 -13.67
CA HIS A 16 22.10 -8.35 -13.53
C HIS A 16 22.98 -7.40 -12.68
N PRO A 17 23.04 -6.10 -13.03
CA PRO A 17 23.80 -5.13 -12.26
C PRO A 17 23.24 -5.01 -10.82
N ALA A 18 24.12 -4.80 -9.85
CA ALA A 18 23.78 -4.75 -8.42
C ALA A 18 22.72 -3.69 -8.09
N GLU A 19 22.59 -2.66 -8.92
CA GLU A 19 21.58 -1.59 -8.80
C GLU A 19 20.15 -2.11 -8.91
N GLN A 20 19.93 -3.19 -9.66
CA GLN A 20 18.60 -3.79 -9.85
C GLN A 20 18.13 -4.62 -8.65
N ASN A 21 18.97 -4.88 -7.66
CA ASN A 21 18.63 -5.71 -6.51
C ASN A 21 17.42 -5.17 -5.73
N THR A 22 17.30 -3.84 -5.58
CA THR A 22 16.16 -3.19 -4.93
C THR A 22 14.85 -3.52 -5.66
N TRP A 23 14.85 -3.44 -6.98
CA TRP A 23 13.68 -3.75 -7.80
C TRP A 23 13.28 -5.23 -7.71
N VAL A 24 14.24 -6.13 -7.72
CA VAL A 24 14.01 -7.58 -7.58
C VAL A 24 13.36 -7.89 -6.22
N ILE A 25 13.86 -7.28 -5.13
CA ILE A 25 13.31 -7.44 -3.78
C ILE A 25 11.89 -6.87 -3.70
N LEU A 26 11.66 -5.68 -4.26
CA LEU A 26 10.36 -5.03 -4.33
C LEU A 26 9.36 -5.92 -5.07
N ARG A 27 9.69 -6.36 -6.29
CA ARG A 27 8.84 -7.22 -7.11
C ARG A 27 8.49 -8.54 -6.41
N HIS A 28 9.49 -9.16 -5.76
CA HIS A 28 9.27 -10.40 -5.00
C HIS A 28 8.34 -10.15 -3.80
N SER A 29 8.52 -9.04 -3.08
CA SER A 29 7.68 -8.66 -1.94
C SER A 29 6.25 -8.38 -2.37
N LEU A 30 6.03 -7.66 -3.48
CA LEU A 30 4.72 -7.45 -4.08
C LEU A 30 4.06 -8.77 -4.50
N GLY A 31 4.80 -9.66 -5.16
CA GLY A 31 4.28 -10.97 -5.57
C GLY A 31 3.86 -11.85 -4.39
N ARG A 32 4.61 -11.79 -3.27
CA ARG A 32 4.25 -12.47 -2.03
C ARG A 32 3.00 -11.87 -1.41
N ALA A 33 2.92 -10.54 -1.33
CA ALA A 33 1.79 -9.81 -0.79
C ALA A 33 0.51 -10.08 -1.59
N TRP A 34 0.61 -10.10 -2.92
CA TRP A 34 -0.51 -10.36 -3.81
C TRP A 34 -1.15 -11.74 -3.64
N ARG A 35 -0.42 -12.71 -3.10
CA ARG A 35 -0.97 -14.03 -2.76
C ARG A 35 -1.88 -14.00 -1.53
N SER A 36 -1.80 -12.94 -0.70
CA SER A 36 -2.64 -12.79 0.48
C SER A 36 -4.07 -12.45 0.12
N TRP A 37 -5.01 -13.23 0.65
CA TRP A 37 -6.44 -12.97 0.53
C TRP A 37 -6.85 -11.64 1.17
N ILE A 38 -6.25 -11.30 2.30
CA ILE A 38 -6.51 -10.05 3.03
C ILE A 38 -6.23 -8.84 2.13
N ILE A 39 -5.12 -8.83 1.42
CA ILE A 39 -4.74 -7.74 0.52
C ILE A 39 -5.74 -7.59 -0.62
N LYS A 40 -6.17 -8.70 -1.21
CA LYS A 40 -7.17 -8.69 -2.29
C LYS A 40 -8.52 -8.18 -1.80
N LEU A 41 -8.96 -8.63 -0.62
CA LEU A 41 -10.19 -8.13 -0.01
C LEU A 41 -10.11 -6.64 0.32
N THR A 42 -9.02 -6.19 0.92
CA THR A 42 -8.84 -4.77 1.24
C THR A 42 -8.87 -3.91 -0.01
N LEU A 43 -8.22 -4.36 -1.10
CA LEU A 43 -8.32 -3.71 -2.41
C LEU A 43 -9.77 -3.65 -2.90
N LEU A 44 -10.51 -4.75 -2.82
CA LEU A 44 -11.90 -4.80 -3.25
C LEU A 44 -12.78 -3.88 -2.38
N PHE A 45 -12.66 -3.95 -1.06
CA PHE A 45 -13.45 -3.14 -0.14
C PHE A 45 -13.14 -1.65 -0.23
N SER A 46 -11.94 -1.25 -0.65
CA SER A 46 -11.60 0.16 -0.84
C SER A 46 -12.40 0.84 -1.97
N TRP A 47 -13.00 0.06 -2.87
CA TRP A 47 -13.84 0.57 -3.95
C TRP A 47 -15.30 0.79 -3.55
N ILE A 48 -15.77 0.11 -2.49
CA ILE A 48 -17.19 0.16 -2.09
C ILE A 48 -17.67 1.59 -1.80
N PRO A 49 -16.95 2.43 -1.01
CA PRO A 49 -17.41 3.79 -0.72
C PRO A 49 -17.55 4.64 -1.98
N VAL A 50 -16.61 4.53 -2.93
CA VAL A 50 -16.64 5.29 -4.19
C VAL A 50 -17.80 4.85 -5.06
N MET A 51 -18.01 3.54 -5.20
CA MET A 51 -19.13 3.01 -5.97
C MET A 51 -20.47 3.38 -5.33
N GLY A 52 -20.55 3.32 -3.99
CA GLY A 52 -21.72 3.78 -3.24
C GLY A 52 -22.05 5.24 -3.50
N PHE A 53 -21.04 6.12 -3.46
CA PHE A 53 -21.19 7.52 -3.78
C PHE A 53 -21.73 7.74 -5.21
N ILE A 54 -21.12 7.13 -6.21
CA ILE A 54 -21.55 7.25 -7.61
C ILE A 54 -23.00 6.79 -7.78
N LEU A 55 -23.37 5.67 -7.16
CA LEU A 55 -24.71 5.13 -7.22
C LEU A 55 -25.74 6.07 -6.58
N VAL A 56 -25.45 6.56 -5.38
CA VAL A 56 -26.36 7.47 -4.64
C VAL A 56 -26.50 8.80 -5.40
N SER A 57 -25.41 9.38 -5.92
CA SER A 57 -25.45 10.62 -6.68
C SER A 57 -26.27 10.48 -7.96
N ARG A 58 -26.13 9.35 -8.66
CA ARG A 58 -26.96 9.06 -9.84
C ARG A 58 -28.43 8.84 -9.50
N ALA A 59 -28.72 8.11 -8.43
CA ALA A 59 -30.09 7.92 -7.99
C ALA A 59 -30.73 9.25 -7.61
N ALA A 60 -30.05 10.10 -6.87
CA ALA A 60 -30.54 11.41 -6.48
C ALA A 60 -30.83 12.33 -7.67
N SER A 61 -29.96 12.33 -8.68
CA SER A 61 -30.19 13.11 -9.91
C SER A 61 -31.43 12.66 -10.72
N LEU A 62 -31.79 11.38 -10.64
CA LEU A 62 -32.96 10.84 -11.30
C LEU A 62 -34.28 11.21 -10.58
N PHE A 63 -34.24 11.33 -9.23
CA PHE A 63 -35.43 11.61 -8.44
C PHE A 63 -35.74 13.09 -8.28
N ASN A 64 -34.74 13.96 -8.23
CA ASN A 64 -34.91 15.38 -7.90
C ASN A 64 -35.04 16.30 -9.11
N ASN A 65 -34.90 15.85 -10.34
CA ASN A 65 -34.85 16.67 -11.58
C ASN A 65 -33.86 17.85 -11.55
N ASP A 66 -33.05 17.95 -10.50
CA ASP A 66 -32.02 18.97 -10.33
C ASP A 66 -30.69 18.25 -10.06
N PRO A 67 -29.81 18.16 -11.05
CA PRO A 67 -28.54 17.48 -10.91
C PRO A 67 -27.60 18.15 -9.90
N THR A 68 -27.84 19.42 -9.57
CA THR A 68 -26.95 20.20 -8.70
C THR A 68 -27.40 20.22 -7.22
N ALA A 69 -28.69 20.02 -6.95
CA ALA A 69 -29.26 20.11 -5.61
C ALA A 69 -29.05 18.86 -4.74
N ALA A 70 -28.62 17.77 -5.32
CA ALA A 70 -28.73 16.46 -4.67
C ALA A 70 -27.58 16.11 -3.72
N PHE A 71 -26.39 16.70 -3.86
CA PHE A 71 -25.25 16.22 -3.07
C PHE A 71 -24.11 17.24 -2.98
N ASP A 72 -23.80 17.70 -1.75
CA ASP A 72 -22.54 18.39 -1.48
C ASP A 72 -21.42 17.34 -1.44
N PRO A 73 -20.48 17.36 -2.41
CA PRO A 73 -19.42 16.37 -2.48
C PRO A 73 -18.34 16.53 -1.40
N ASN A 74 -18.22 17.72 -0.78
CA ASN A 74 -17.12 18.03 0.13
C ASN A 74 -17.09 17.17 1.40
N PRO A 75 -18.22 16.93 2.13
CA PRO A 75 -18.19 16.07 3.30
C PRO A 75 -17.85 14.61 2.97
N TRP A 76 -18.30 14.14 1.79
CA TRP A 76 -18.01 12.76 1.34
C TRP A 76 -16.58 12.59 0.91
N HIS A 77 -16.00 13.60 0.28
CA HIS A 77 -14.60 13.58 -0.11
C HIS A 77 -13.70 13.47 1.13
N ASP A 78 -13.96 14.28 2.17
CA ASP A 78 -13.18 14.24 3.39
C ASP A 78 -13.36 12.92 4.15
N TRP A 79 -14.60 12.45 4.28
CA TRP A 79 -14.88 11.17 4.91
C TRP A 79 -14.23 10.00 4.17
N LEU A 80 -14.32 9.99 2.85
CA LEU A 80 -13.77 8.93 1.99
C LEU A 80 -12.25 8.87 2.10
N LEU A 81 -11.59 10.03 2.09
CA LEU A 81 -10.16 10.12 2.27
C LEU A 81 -9.74 9.63 3.66
N HIS A 82 -10.40 10.08 4.72
CA HIS A 82 -10.09 9.63 6.08
C HIS A 82 -10.36 8.15 6.28
N ALA A 83 -11.53 7.66 5.88
CA ALA A 83 -11.89 6.26 6.06
C ALA A 83 -11.00 5.31 5.25
N GLN A 84 -10.69 5.64 4.01
CA GLN A 84 -9.82 4.79 3.18
C GLN A 84 -8.35 4.83 3.62
N TRP A 85 -7.85 6.00 3.99
CA TRP A 85 -6.45 6.12 4.37
C TRP A 85 -6.17 5.45 5.70
N LEU A 86 -7.04 5.68 6.68
CA LEU A 86 -6.84 5.12 8.01
C LEU A 86 -7.14 3.62 8.06
N SER A 87 -8.19 3.15 7.39
CA SER A 87 -8.56 1.72 7.47
C SER A 87 -7.82 0.86 6.44
N ALA A 88 -7.92 1.19 5.17
CA ALA A 88 -7.39 0.34 4.10
C ALA A 88 -5.86 0.35 4.07
N ALA A 89 -5.21 1.52 4.16
CA ALA A 89 -3.76 1.63 4.20
C ALA A 89 -3.18 0.95 5.45
N PHE A 90 -3.85 1.09 6.61
CA PHE A 90 -3.47 0.41 7.85
C PHE A 90 -3.51 -1.11 7.71
N VAL A 91 -4.60 -1.68 7.16
CA VAL A 91 -4.73 -3.13 6.96
C VAL A 91 -3.67 -3.65 5.97
N ILE A 92 -3.40 -2.91 4.90
CA ILE A 92 -2.32 -3.26 3.97
C ILE A 92 -0.95 -3.24 4.66
N ALA A 93 -0.65 -2.18 5.42
CA ALA A 93 0.61 -2.05 6.15
C ALA A 93 0.77 -3.17 7.20
N LEU A 94 -0.32 -3.52 7.89
CA LEU A 94 -0.36 -4.64 8.83
C LEU A 94 -0.10 -5.98 8.13
N ALA A 95 -0.79 -6.24 7.03
CA ALA A 95 -0.71 -7.52 6.33
C ALA A 95 0.62 -7.75 5.59
N SER A 96 1.19 -6.68 5.00
CA SER A 96 2.39 -6.78 4.17
C SER A 96 3.67 -6.30 4.85
N GLY A 97 3.59 -5.30 5.75
CA GLY A 97 4.73 -4.64 6.37
C GLY A 97 5.09 -5.18 7.75
N ALA A 98 4.10 -5.29 8.66
CA ALA A 98 4.35 -5.60 10.06
C ALA A 98 5.07 -6.93 10.34
N GLY A 99 5.00 -7.89 9.43
CA GLY A 99 5.70 -9.17 9.55
C GLY A 99 6.86 -9.36 8.57
N ALA A 100 7.17 -8.36 7.74
CA ALA A 100 8.08 -8.55 6.60
C ALA A 100 9.51 -8.89 7.03
N ILE A 101 10.09 -8.12 7.96
CA ILE A 101 11.44 -8.31 8.47
C ILE A 101 11.45 -9.35 9.60
N ALA A 102 10.46 -9.32 10.49
CA ALA A 102 10.34 -10.27 11.58
C ALA A 102 10.32 -11.73 11.07
N TYR A 103 9.65 -11.98 9.96
CA TYR A 103 9.65 -13.29 9.31
C TYR A 103 11.05 -13.69 8.82
N ASP A 104 11.75 -12.78 8.16
CA ASP A 104 13.08 -13.03 7.61
C ASP A 104 14.12 -13.20 8.75
N LEU A 105 13.97 -12.47 9.87
CA LEU A 105 14.78 -12.64 11.07
C LEU A 105 14.57 -14.01 11.73
N ASN A 106 13.32 -14.45 11.84
CA ASN A 106 13.00 -15.73 12.48
C ASN A 106 13.51 -16.93 11.68
N HIS A 107 13.58 -16.82 10.34
CA HIS A 107 14.05 -17.88 9.46
C HIS A 107 15.53 -17.76 9.06
N ASN A 108 16.29 -16.86 9.72
CA ASN A 108 17.71 -16.59 9.42
C ASN A 108 17.97 -16.25 7.94
N ALA A 109 16.97 -15.68 7.26
CA ALA A 109 17.05 -15.36 5.85
C ALA A 109 18.12 -14.29 5.52
N PHE A 110 18.55 -13.51 6.52
CA PHE A 110 19.62 -12.51 6.36
C PHE A 110 20.96 -13.12 5.97
N ALA A 111 21.31 -14.30 6.46
CA ALA A 111 22.51 -15.01 6.05
C ALA A 111 22.49 -15.27 4.53
N TYR A 112 21.32 -15.59 3.98
CA TYR A 112 21.15 -15.81 2.55
C TYR A 112 21.14 -14.51 1.75
N PHE A 113 20.50 -13.46 2.21
CA PHE A 113 20.46 -12.17 1.51
C PHE A 113 21.84 -11.51 1.44
N PHE A 114 22.57 -11.50 2.55
CA PHE A 114 23.87 -10.84 2.63
C PHE A 114 25.06 -11.70 2.17
N SER A 115 24.83 -12.97 1.83
CA SER A 115 25.81 -13.75 1.06
C SER A 115 25.87 -13.35 -0.42
N LYS A 116 24.91 -12.54 -0.88
CA LYS A 116 24.86 -11.96 -2.24
C LYS A 116 25.25 -10.47 -2.17
N PRO A 117 25.59 -9.83 -3.29
CA PRO A 117 25.93 -8.41 -3.31
C PRO A 117 24.70 -7.51 -3.14
N VAL A 118 23.97 -7.70 -2.03
CA VAL A 118 22.79 -6.91 -1.63
C VAL A 118 23.15 -6.09 -0.41
N THR A 119 22.98 -4.78 -0.49
CA THR A 119 23.19 -3.91 0.67
C THR A 119 21.95 -3.87 1.57
N ALA A 120 22.16 -3.57 2.87
CA ALA A 120 21.06 -3.44 3.82
C ALA A 120 20.04 -2.36 3.39
N VAL A 121 20.52 -1.27 2.77
CA VAL A 121 19.66 -0.20 2.25
C VAL A 121 18.80 -0.70 1.09
N GLN A 122 19.36 -1.42 0.14
CA GLN A 122 18.62 -1.99 -0.99
C GLN A 122 17.54 -2.95 -0.52
N TYR A 123 17.86 -3.77 0.48
CA TYR A 123 16.90 -4.69 1.09
C TYR A 123 15.74 -3.92 1.76
N LEU A 124 16.07 -2.93 2.59
CA LEU A 124 15.08 -2.15 3.34
C LEU A 124 14.18 -1.35 2.39
N VAL A 125 14.76 -0.62 1.44
CA VAL A 125 14.02 0.17 0.46
C VAL A 125 13.12 -0.72 -0.41
N GLY A 126 13.59 -1.89 -0.81
CA GLY A 126 12.77 -2.85 -1.56
C GLY A 126 11.57 -3.37 -0.76
N ARG A 127 11.74 -3.63 0.54
CA ARG A 127 10.66 -4.06 1.44
C ARG A 127 9.66 -2.93 1.71
N MET A 128 10.15 -1.75 2.06
CA MET A 128 9.32 -0.56 2.30
C MET A 128 8.57 -0.15 1.03
N GLY A 129 9.26 -0.11 -0.11
CA GLY A 129 8.67 0.24 -1.39
C GLY A 129 7.49 -0.66 -1.78
N ALA A 130 7.55 -1.95 -1.48
CA ALA A 130 6.43 -2.85 -1.74
C ALA A 130 5.19 -2.50 -0.91
N VAL A 131 5.35 -2.13 0.37
CA VAL A 131 4.23 -1.69 1.22
C VAL A 131 3.68 -0.36 0.72
N VAL A 132 4.56 0.60 0.40
CA VAL A 132 4.17 1.92 -0.14
C VAL A 132 3.36 1.77 -1.42
N VAL A 133 3.80 0.95 -2.36
CA VAL A 133 3.07 0.70 -3.62
C VAL A 133 1.69 0.11 -3.35
N LEU A 134 1.57 -0.85 -2.43
CA LEU A 134 0.28 -1.44 -2.07
C LEU A 134 -0.65 -0.43 -1.39
N CYS A 135 -0.13 0.41 -0.49
CA CYS A 135 -0.89 1.49 0.14
C CYS A 135 -1.36 2.52 -0.90
N LEU A 136 -0.50 2.89 -1.84
CA LEU A 136 -0.87 3.79 -2.94
C LEU A 136 -1.97 3.20 -3.82
N LEU A 137 -1.94 1.92 -4.11
CA LEU A 137 -3.00 1.27 -4.89
C LEU A 137 -4.37 1.35 -4.19
N VAL A 138 -4.42 1.22 -2.87
CA VAL A 138 -5.68 1.26 -2.09
C VAL A 138 -6.19 2.68 -1.90
N THR A 139 -5.30 3.68 -1.93
CA THR A 139 -5.67 5.08 -1.67
C THR A 139 -5.85 5.88 -2.96
N LEU A 140 -4.89 5.78 -3.88
CA LEU A 140 -4.84 6.61 -5.06
C LEU A 140 -5.85 6.19 -6.14
N LEU A 141 -6.03 4.87 -6.36
CA LEU A 141 -6.96 4.40 -7.38
C LEU A 141 -8.42 4.79 -7.07
N PRO A 142 -8.95 4.55 -5.85
CA PRO A 142 -10.30 5.00 -5.52
C PRO A 142 -10.45 6.52 -5.53
N ALA A 143 -9.44 7.28 -5.07
CA ALA A 143 -9.45 8.74 -5.11
C ALA A 143 -9.49 9.27 -6.55
N GLY A 144 -8.72 8.67 -7.45
CA GLY A 144 -8.74 9.03 -8.87
C GLY A 144 -10.08 8.74 -9.53
N LEU A 145 -10.70 7.59 -9.23
CA LEU A 145 -12.05 7.29 -9.73
C LEU A 145 -13.09 8.24 -9.17
N PHE A 146 -13.00 8.58 -7.89
CA PHE A 146 -13.89 9.56 -7.27
C PHE A 146 -13.78 10.92 -7.98
N ALA A 147 -12.56 11.43 -8.19
CA ALA A 147 -12.35 12.69 -8.91
C ALA A 147 -12.90 12.63 -10.35
N ALA A 148 -12.70 11.52 -11.06
CA ALA A 148 -13.26 11.31 -12.38
C ALA A 148 -14.80 11.29 -12.36
N ALA A 149 -15.41 10.69 -11.35
CA ALA A 149 -16.86 10.69 -11.17
C ALA A 149 -17.41 12.08 -10.89
N MET A 150 -16.70 12.90 -10.10
CA MET A 150 -17.08 14.28 -9.82
C MET A 150 -17.11 15.13 -11.10
N VAL A 151 -16.10 15.01 -11.95
CA VAL A 151 -16.06 15.67 -13.27
C VAL A 151 -17.22 15.18 -14.15
N ALA A 152 -17.48 13.87 -14.18
CA ALA A 152 -18.54 13.28 -15.00
C ALA A 152 -19.96 13.66 -14.54
N LEU A 153 -20.13 14.02 -13.27
CA LEU A 153 -21.40 14.47 -12.68
C LEU A 153 -21.59 16.00 -12.76
N ASP A 154 -20.65 16.70 -13.38
CA ASP A 154 -20.63 18.17 -13.51
C ASP A 154 -20.72 18.89 -12.16
N SER A 155 -20.16 18.26 -11.11
CA SER A 155 -20.15 18.79 -9.75
C SER A 155 -18.85 19.55 -9.49
N GLY A 156 -18.94 20.87 -9.51
CA GLY A 156 -17.82 21.80 -9.30
C GLY A 156 -17.03 22.16 -10.56
N THR A 157 -16.14 23.13 -10.42
CA THR A 157 -15.28 23.55 -11.53
C THR A 157 -14.15 22.53 -11.77
N ILE A 158 -13.62 22.50 -13.00
CA ILE A 158 -12.47 21.64 -13.32
C ILE A 158 -11.28 21.99 -12.43
N GLU A 159 -11.12 23.27 -12.08
CA GLU A 159 -10.05 23.75 -11.20
C GLU A 159 -10.19 23.21 -9.78
N ASP A 160 -11.39 23.28 -9.19
CA ASP A 160 -11.64 22.74 -7.85
C ASP A 160 -11.40 21.23 -7.77
N ASN A 161 -11.83 20.50 -8.80
CA ASN A 161 -11.61 19.06 -8.91
C ASN A 161 -10.13 18.72 -9.07
N ALA A 162 -9.36 19.50 -9.81
CA ALA A 162 -7.91 19.32 -9.97
C ALA A 162 -7.16 19.60 -8.65
N ILE A 163 -7.54 20.64 -7.93
CA ILE A 163 -6.96 20.96 -6.60
C ILE A 163 -7.28 19.85 -5.61
N SER A 164 -8.51 19.36 -5.58
CA SER A 164 -8.91 18.24 -4.71
C SER A 164 -8.12 16.97 -5.02
N LEU A 165 -7.95 16.63 -6.29
CA LEU A 165 -7.15 15.48 -6.71
C LEU A 165 -5.68 15.65 -6.33
N ALA A 166 -5.11 16.84 -6.48
CA ALA A 166 -3.74 17.13 -6.07
C ALA A 166 -3.53 16.97 -4.56
N ARG A 167 -4.45 17.47 -3.74
CA ARG A 167 -4.44 17.29 -2.27
C ARG A 167 -4.57 15.81 -1.89
N ALA A 168 -5.49 15.09 -2.52
CA ALA A 168 -5.68 13.66 -2.30
C ALA A 168 -4.41 12.87 -2.66
N THR A 169 -3.77 13.19 -3.78
CA THR A 169 -2.51 12.55 -4.22
C THR A 169 -1.38 12.82 -3.23
N ALA A 170 -1.21 14.09 -2.81
CA ALA A 170 -0.17 14.44 -1.83
C ALA A 170 -0.39 13.72 -0.49
N GLY A 171 -1.63 13.72 0.02
CA GLY A 171 -1.97 13.01 1.24
C GLY A 171 -1.77 11.50 1.13
N ALA A 172 -2.19 10.89 0.02
CA ALA A 172 -1.98 9.46 -0.23
C ALA A 172 -0.49 9.09 -0.26
N LEU A 173 0.37 9.92 -0.85
CA LEU A 173 1.82 9.72 -0.87
C LEU A 173 2.40 9.79 0.55
N VAL A 174 2.07 10.82 1.31
CA VAL A 174 2.57 11.00 2.69
C VAL A 174 2.16 9.82 3.56
N ILE A 175 0.88 9.45 3.56
CA ILE A 175 0.37 8.34 4.36
C ILE A 175 0.98 7.01 3.93
N SER A 176 1.08 6.75 2.63
CA SER A 176 1.66 5.49 2.14
C SER A 176 3.13 5.34 2.51
N ILE A 177 3.91 6.42 2.42
CA ILE A 177 5.32 6.42 2.86
C ILE A 177 5.40 6.19 4.37
N MET A 178 4.61 6.93 5.14
CA MET A 178 4.58 6.82 6.60
C MET A 178 4.18 5.40 7.04
N MET A 179 3.13 4.82 6.45
CA MET A 179 2.70 3.45 6.73
C MET A 179 3.77 2.42 6.35
N GLY A 180 4.43 2.60 5.19
CA GLY A 180 5.52 1.73 4.76
C GLY A 180 6.73 1.78 5.70
N VAL A 181 7.18 2.98 6.05
CA VAL A 181 8.33 3.19 6.94
C VAL A 181 8.03 2.64 8.34
N CYS A 182 6.91 3.03 8.93
CA CYS A 182 6.54 2.62 10.28
C CYS A 182 6.32 1.10 10.38
N SER A 183 5.52 0.49 9.47
CA SER A 183 5.21 -0.94 9.55
C SER A 183 6.45 -1.83 9.39
N VAL A 184 7.31 -1.49 8.42
CA VAL A 184 8.56 -2.23 8.20
C VAL A 184 9.57 -1.94 9.31
N GLY A 185 9.65 -0.70 9.80
CA GLY A 185 10.48 -0.32 10.95
C GLY A 185 10.12 -1.10 12.21
N PHE A 186 8.83 -1.15 12.56
CA PHE A 186 8.37 -1.98 13.68
C PHE A 186 8.68 -3.47 13.49
N SER A 187 8.59 -3.96 12.25
CA SER A 187 8.92 -5.34 11.93
C SER A 187 10.41 -5.68 12.18
N ALA A 188 11.29 -4.68 12.17
CA ALA A 188 12.71 -4.88 12.44
C ALA A 188 13.06 -4.98 13.94
N LEU A 189 12.17 -4.48 14.82
CA LEU A 189 12.43 -4.43 16.26
C LEU A 189 12.32 -5.78 16.96
N ASN A 190 11.57 -6.74 16.40
CA ASN A 190 11.33 -8.02 17.07
C ASN A 190 11.27 -9.18 16.07
N ARG A 191 11.74 -10.36 16.51
CA ARG A 191 11.64 -11.61 15.74
C ARG A 191 10.22 -12.21 15.75
N SER A 192 9.40 -11.83 16.74
CA SER A 192 8.03 -12.34 16.87
C SER A 192 7.07 -11.54 16.00
N ARG A 193 6.50 -12.20 15.00
CA ARG A 193 5.46 -11.62 14.14
C ARG A 193 4.22 -11.20 14.95
N ALA A 194 3.82 -12.00 15.93
CA ALA A 194 2.66 -11.70 16.77
C ALA A 194 2.87 -10.40 17.59
N PHE A 195 4.06 -10.23 18.17
CA PHE A 195 4.40 -8.99 18.88
C PHE A 195 4.36 -7.77 17.97
N THR A 196 4.95 -7.87 16.79
CA THR A 196 4.96 -6.75 15.81
C THR A 196 3.54 -6.38 15.37
N PHE A 197 2.69 -7.39 15.18
CA PHE A 197 1.26 -7.20 14.86
C PHE A 197 0.52 -6.46 15.98
N SER A 198 0.67 -6.94 17.22
CA SER A 198 0.03 -6.33 18.40
C SER A 198 0.52 -4.90 18.65
N ALA A 199 1.83 -4.67 18.53
CA ALA A 199 2.42 -3.35 18.70
C ALA A 199 1.92 -2.36 17.62
N TRP A 200 1.78 -2.81 16.37
CA TRP A 200 1.24 -2.00 15.28
C TRP A 200 -0.22 -1.63 15.50
N VAL A 201 -1.04 -2.61 15.92
CA VAL A 201 -2.47 -2.38 16.26
C VAL A 201 -2.59 -1.41 17.43
N LEU A 202 -1.82 -1.59 18.50
CA LEU A 202 -1.85 -0.70 19.66
C LEU A 202 -1.44 0.72 19.27
N LEU A 203 -0.37 0.89 18.50
CA LEU A 203 0.09 2.20 18.05
C LEU A 203 -0.98 2.94 17.24
N PHE A 204 -1.79 2.22 16.48
CA PHE A 204 -2.85 2.83 15.67
C PHE A 204 -4.07 3.22 16.50
N PHE A 205 -4.49 2.39 17.45
CA PHE A 205 -5.73 2.62 18.21
C PHE A 205 -5.56 3.48 19.47
N VAL A 206 -4.39 3.46 20.12
CA VAL A 206 -4.15 4.24 21.35
C VAL A 206 -4.33 5.75 21.17
N PRO A 207 -3.92 6.40 20.07
CA PRO A 207 -4.11 7.83 19.90
C PRO A 207 -5.58 8.27 19.69
N TRP A 208 -6.49 7.32 19.46
CA TRP A 208 -7.90 7.59 19.13
C TRP A 208 -8.87 7.28 20.29
N GLY A 209 -8.38 6.75 21.41
CA GLY A 209 -9.12 6.53 22.66
C GLY A 209 -8.88 7.65 23.66
#